data_0cb2a44ef541238f55f884187ab31573
#
_entry.id   0cb2a44ef541238f55f884187ab31573
#
_cell.length_a   1.000
_cell.length_b   1.000
_cell.length_c   1.000
_cell.angle_alpha   90.00
_cell.angle_beta   90.00
_cell.angle_gamma   90.00
#
_symmetry.space_group_name_H-M   'P 1'
#
loop_
_entity.id
_entity.type
_entity.pdbx_description
1 polymer ?
#
loop_
_entity_poly.entity_id
_entity_poly.type
_entity_poly.pdbx_seq_one_letter_code
_entity_poly.pdbx_strand_id
1 'polypeptide(L)'
;MKPEVECGACLMHWVYGRVASCADKEELPGLAKRLEDVLSRELTPSVNLGSLCTRAVGVVSASPTRVADHYEELKRQSNAYARALLPRAKAYIDAGKTDRERLERSCFLAAASNVAPLNSPSGASTFEEIKEIIDRDGFAPVKTGDLYRAVRDAGRILYITDNAGEIGFDSLVIDLLRRMGPRVTLVVKERTFFEDATLEDALFFGLDQGADRIVRAEGFFAPRAQPGDLREIFTESDLIIGKGTGTYEALSGETGGKPSVFMLKVKCGPIARAEGVSQGDVVVKLDRGELGLTETEDIHGET
;
A
#
# COMPACT_ATOMS: atom_id res chain seq x y z
N MET A 1 -3.74 -1.99 11.91
CA MET A 1 -3.74 -0.88 12.89
C MET A 1 -5.12 -0.78 13.55
N LYS A 2 -5.21 -0.45 14.84
CA LYS A 2 -6.49 -0.19 15.49
C LYS A 2 -6.99 1.22 15.16
N PRO A 3 -8.33 1.44 15.06
CA PRO A 3 -8.88 2.76 14.82
C PRO A 3 -8.56 3.76 15.93
N GLU A 4 -8.31 5.01 15.54
CA GLU A 4 -8.27 6.16 16.43
C GLU A 4 -9.51 7.04 16.20
N VAL A 5 -9.70 8.05 17.05
CA VAL A 5 -10.91 8.90 17.04
C VAL A 5 -11.16 9.59 15.69
N GLU A 6 -10.09 9.93 14.96
CA GLU A 6 -10.17 10.58 13.65
C GLU A 6 -10.57 9.66 12.51
N CYS A 7 -10.39 8.32 12.68
CA CYS A 7 -10.53 7.36 11.58
C CYS A 7 -11.96 7.30 11.01
N GLY A 8 -12.98 7.46 11.85
CA GLY A 8 -14.38 7.46 11.40
C GLY A 8 -14.69 8.62 10.46
N ALA A 9 -14.31 9.83 10.85
CA ALA A 9 -14.49 11.02 10.03
C ALA A 9 -13.62 10.97 8.75
N CYS A 10 -12.39 10.48 8.87
CA CYS A 10 -11.47 10.27 7.75
C CYS A 10 -12.07 9.32 6.71
N LEU A 11 -12.58 8.16 7.14
CA LEU A 11 -13.14 7.15 6.25
C LEU A 11 -14.41 7.65 5.54
N MET A 12 -15.30 8.35 6.28
CA MET A 12 -16.46 9.01 5.69
C MET A 12 -16.01 10.00 4.58
N HIS A 13 -15.10 10.90 4.90
CA HIS A 13 -14.59 11.88 3.95
C HIS A 13 -13.90 11.23 2.74
N TRP A 14 -13.11 10.20 2.98
CA TRP A 14 -12.36 9.49 1.94
C TRP A 14 -13.27 8.81 0.92
N VAL A 15 -14.27 8.03 1.37
CA VAL A 15 -15.21 7.32 0.47
C VAL A 15 -16.16 8.30 -0.19
N TYR A 16 -16.82 9.16 0.61
CA TYR A 16 -17.81 10.10 0.08
C TYR A 16 -17.21 11.07 -0.92
N GLY A 17 -16.04 11.65 -0.63
CA GLY A 17 -15.37 12.60 -1.51
C GLY A 17 -15.00 12.00 -2.87
N ARG A 18 -14.59 10.72 -2.90
CA ARG A 18 -14.28 10.01 -4.15
C ARG A 18 -15.50 9.77 -5.01
N VAL A 19 -16.63 9.47 -4.39
CA VAL A 19 -17.88 9.23 -5.14
C VAL A 19 -18.53 10.53 -5.54
N ALA A 20 -18.51 11.55 -4.68
CA ALA A 20 -19.12 12.84 -4.95
C ALA A 20 -18.54 13.55 -6.19
N SER A 21 -17.29 13.19 -6.58
CA SER A 21 -16.65 13.74 -7.78
C SER A 21 -17.21 13.18 -9.10
N CYS A 22 -17.92 12.05 -9.08
CA CYS A 22 -18.33 11.35 -10.29
C CYS A 22 -19.75 10.76 -10.27
N ALA A 23 -20.41 10.69 -9.11
CA ALA A 23 -21.79 10.21 -8.99
C ALA A 23 -22.83 11.31 -9.28
N ASP A 24 -24.04 10.88 -9.60
CA ASP A 24 -25.18 11.79 -9.75
C ASP A 24 -25.55 12.39 -8.39
N LYS A 25 -25.83 13.70 -8.36
CA LYS A 25 -26.10 14.44 -7.11
C LYS A 25 -27.28 13.89 -6.31
N GLU A 26 -28.25 13.33 -7.02
CA GLU A 26 -29.46 12.71 -6.46
C GLU A 26 -29.15 11.44 -5.65
N GLU A 27 -28.07 10.74 -5.97
CA GLU A 27 -27.66 9.50 -5.30
C GLU A 27 -26.85 9.78 -4.01
N LEU A 28 -26.21 10.94 -3.92
CA LEU A 28 -25.27 11.26 -2.82
C LEU A 28 -25.90 11.19 -1.42
N PRO A 29 -27.14 11.68 -1.16
CA PRO A 29 -27.74 11.57 0.17
C PRO A 29 -27.98 10.11 0.60
N GLY A 30 -28.43 9.27 -0.34
CA GLY A 30 -28.63 7.84 -0.08
C GLY A 30 -27.32 7.10 0.18
N LEU A 31 -26.26 7.48 -0.52
CA LEU A 31 -24.93 6.94 -0.31
C LEU A 31 -24.36 7.35 1.06
N ALA A 32 -24.45 8.63 1.42
CA ALA A 32 -24.00 9.11 2.71
C ALA A 32 -24.66 8.34 3.86
N LYS A 33 -25.99 8.15 3.78
CA LYS A 33 -26.74 7.39 4.79
C LYS A 33 -26.26 5.93 4.90
N ARG A 34 -26.06 5.24 3.77
CA ARG A 34 -25.55 3.85 3.80
C ARG A 34 -24.17 3.78 4.40
N LEU A 35 -23.31 4.75 4.11
CA LEU A 35 -21.95 4.82 4.66
C LEU A 35 -21.97 5.09 6.16
N GLU A 36 -22.83 6.01 6.64
CA GLU A 36 -23.08 6.25 8.08
C GLU A 36 -23.56 4.97 8.77
N ASP A 37 -24.48 4.23 8.15
CA ASP A 37 -25.02 2.97 8.69
C ASP A 37 -23.92 1.89 8.86
N VAL A 38 -22.97 1.80 7.94
CA VAL A 38 -21.82 0.89 8.05
C VAL A 38 -20.88 1.35 9.16
N LEU A 39 -20.49 2.62 9.17
CA LEU A 39 -19.56 3.14 10.15
C LEU A 39 -20.12 3.06 11.59
N SER A 40 -21.39 3.42 11.79
CA SER A 40 -22.02 3.38 13.12
C SER A 40 -22.12 1.97 13.71
N ARG A 41 -22.26 0.95 12.86
CA ARG A 41 -22.33 -0.45 13.30
C ARG A 41 -20.98 -1.11 13.47
N GLU A 42 -20.00 -0.79 12.63
CA GLU A 42 -18.80 -1.59 12.48
C GLU A 42 -17.51 -0.91 12.96
N LEU A 43 -17.53 0.42 13.14
CA LEU A 43 -16.38 1.12 13.70
C LEU A 43 -16.29 0.87 15.21
N THR A 44 -15.56 -0.15 15.58
CA THR A 44 -15.29 -0.53 16.97
C THR A 44 -13.79 -0.41 17.27
N PRO A 45 -13.37 -0.28 18.54
CA PRO A 45 -11.95 -0.19 18.90
C PRO A 45 -11.10 -1.40 18.47
N SER A 46 -11.72 -2.52 18.14
CA SER A 46 -11.05 -3.77 17.75
C SER A 46 -11.15 -4.08 16.26
N VAL A 47 -11.90 -3.30 15.46
CA VAL A 47 -12.05 -3.57 14.04
C VAL A 47 -10.72 -3.41 13.30
N ASN A 48 -10.47 -4.26 12.33
CA ASN A 48 -9.38 -4.06 11.38
C ASN A 48 -9.78 -2.95 10.39
N LEU A 49 -9.02 -1.85 10.35
CA LEU A 49 -9.34 -0.68 9.51
C LEU A 49 -9.40 -1.02 8.02
N GLY A 50 -8.47 -1.83 7.51
CA GLY A 50 -8.51 -2.24 6.11
C GLY A 50 -9.77 -3.02 5.75
N SER A 51 -10.24 -3.90 6.65
CA SER A 51 -11.52 -4.61 6.47
C SER A 51 -12.70 -3.67 6.52
N LEU A 52 -12.69 -2.68 7.42
CA LEU A 52 -13.75 -1.67 7.50
C LEU A 52 -13.77 -0.80 6.23
N CYS A 53 -12.60 -0.36 5.76
CA CYS A 53 -12.46 0.38 4.50
C CYS A 53 -13.00 -0.42 3.30
N THR A 54 -12.71 -1.70 3.23
CA THR A 54 -13.23 -2.59 2.16
C THR A 54 -14.76 -2.62 2.17
N ARG A 55 -15.39 -2.74 3.34
CA ARG A 55 -16.86 -2.72 3.45
C ARG A 55 -17.45 -1.35 3.14
N ALA A 56 -16.81 -0.28 3.57
CA ALA A 56 -17.25 1.08 3.27
C ALA A 56 -17.21 1.35 1.74
N VAL A 57 -16.16 0.90 1.05
CA VAL A 57 -16.09 0.98 -0.43
C VAL A 57 -17.13 0.07 -1.09
N GLY A 58 -17.42 -1.09 -0.51
CA GLY A 58 -18.48 -2.00 -0.97
C GLY A 58 -19.86 -1.35 -1.06
N VAL A 59 -20.15 -0.38 -0.17
CA VAL A 59 -21.38 0.43 -0.23
C VAL A 59 -21.51 1.21 -1.54
N VAL A 60 -20.37 1.64 -2.07
CA VAL A 60 -20.29 2.41 -3.32
C VAL A 60 -20.36 1.52 -4.53
N SER A 61 -19.72 0.36 -4.49
CA SER A 61 -19.70 -0.60 -5.60
C SER A 61 -21.08 -1.18 -5.92
N ALA A 62 -22.04 -1.02 -5.02
CA ALA A 62 -23.45 -1.33 -5.24
C ALA A 62 -24.20 -0.23 -6.02
N SER A 63 -23.55 0.90 -6.31
CA SER A 63 -24.09 2.03 -7.08
C SER A 63 -23.61 1.99 -8.55
N PRO A 64 -24.29 2.67 -9.51
CA PRO A 64 -24.08 2.40 -10.92
C PRO A 64 -22.71 2.78 -11.48
N THR A 65 -22.47 2.26 -12.65
CA THR A 65 -21.29 2.17 -13.51
C THR A 65 -20.37 3.38 -13.64
N ARG A 66 -20.82 4.61 -13.39
CA ARG A 66 -20.02 5.83 -13.60
C ARG A 66 -18.78 5.97 -12.71
N VAL A 67 -18.83 5.43 -11.49
CA VAL A 67 -17.68 5.50 -10.57
C VAL A 67 -16.53 4.65 -11.10
N ALA A 68 -16.82 3.44 -11.57
CA ALA A 68 -15.82 2.55 -12.14
C ALA A 68 -15.17 3.18 -13.38
N ASP A 69 -15.99 3.63 -14.36
CA ASP A 69 -15.51 4.24 -15.60
C ASP A 69 -14.63 5.48 -15.34
N HIS A 70 -15.03 6.31 -14.36
CA HIS A 70 -14.26 7.48 -13.96
C HIS A 70 -12.86 7.11 -13.46
N TYR A 71 -12.78 6.12 -12.56
CA TYR A 71 -11.50 5.70 -12.01
C TYR A 71 -10.63 4.91 -12.99
N GLU A 72 -11.22 4.15 -13.91
CA GLU A 72 -10.46 3.50 -14.99
C GLU A 72 -9.77 4.52 -15.88
N GLU A 73 -10.43 5.63 -16.22
CA GLU A 73 -9.83 6.72 -16.99
C GLU A 73 -8.68 7.40 -16.20
N LEU A 74 -8.89 7.71 -14.91
CA LEU A 74 -7.84 8.28 -14.07
C LEU A 74 -6.63 7.35 -13.93
N LYS A 75 -6.86 6.06 -13.75
CA LYS A 75 -5.82 5.03 -13.67
C LYS A 75 -5.01 4.97 -14.96
N ARG A 76 -5.69 4.98 -16.11
CA ARG A 76 -5.02 4.97 -17.43
C ARG A 76 -4.11 6.18 -17.63
N GLN A 77 -4.56 7.38 -17.21
CA GLN A 77 -3.74 8.60 -17.26
C GLN A 77 -2.55 8.50 -16.32
N SER A 78 -2.74 8.02 -15.10
CA SER A 78 -1.67 7.82 -14.10
C SER A 78 -0.63 6.82 -14.58
N ASN A 79 -1.06 5.71 -15.18
CA ASN A 79 -0.18 4.71 -15.77
C ASN A 79 0.68 5.30 -16.90
N ALA A 80 0.08 6.07 -17.80
CA ALA A 80 0.81 6.69 -18.90
C ALA A 80 1.87 7.69 -18.40
N TYR A 81 1.51 8.50 -17.39
CA TYR A 81 2.43 9.46 -16.80
C TYR A 81 3.59 8.75 -16.06
N ALA A 82 3.28 7.78 -15.21
CA ALA A 82 4.30 7.01 -14.52
C ALA A 82 5.26 6.31 -15.51
N ARG A 83 4.72 5.68 -16.57
CA ARG A 83 5.53 5.04 -17.62
C ARG A 83 6.54 6.00 -18.25
N ALA A 84 6.18 7.25 -18.45
CA ALA A 84 7.08 8.26 -18.99
C ALA A 84 8.25 8.59 -18.04
N LEU A 85 8.07 8.42 -16.73
CA LEU A 85 9.10 8.66 -15.72
C LEU A 85 10.01 7.45 -15.46
N LEU A 86 9.59 6.22 -15.80
CA LEU A 86 10.35 5.00 -15.48
C LEU A 86 11.79 4.99 -15.98
N PRO A 87 12.14 5.48 -17.20
CA PRO A 87 13.54 5.50 -17.64
C PRO A 87 14.42 6.35 -16.70
N ARG A 88 13.91 7.48 -16.22
CA ARG A 88 14.60 8.36 -15.27
C ARG A 88 14.69 7.75 -13.88
N ALA A 89 13.60 7.14 -13.42
CA ALA A 89 13.55 6.41 -12.16
C ALA A 89 14.57 5.26 -12.15
N LYS A 90 14.65 4.51 -13.25
CA LYS A 90 15.64 3.45 -13.41
C LYS A 90 17.08 3.98 -13.37
N ALA A 91 17.38 5.06 -14.07
CA ALA A 91 18.70 5.69 -14.02
C ALA A 91 19.08 6.15 -12.60
N TYR A 92 18.12 6.73 -11.86
CA TYR A 92 18.29 7.10 -10.46
C TYR A 92 18.61 5.89 -9.55
N ILE A 93 17.94 4.77 -9.74
CA ILE A 93 18.19 3.53 -9.00
C ILE A 93 19.57 2.95 -9.38
N ASP A 94 19.87 2.88 -10.67
CA ASP A 94 21.12 2.31 -11.20
C ASP A 94 22.36 3.13 -10.77
N ALA A 95 22.21 4.41 -10.41
CA ALA A 95 23.26 5.22 -9.83
C ALA A 95 23.72 4.74 -8.43
N GLY A 96 22.96 3.89 -7.76
CA GLY A 96 23.38 3.22 -6.53
C GLY A 96 24.62 2.37 -6.72
N LYS A 97 25.61 2.52 -5.83
CA LYS A 97 26.92 1.87 -5.94
C LYS A 97 26.91 0.39 -5.59
N THR A 98 25.93 -0.03 -4.76
CA THR A 98 25.78 -1.40 -4.28
C THR A 98 24.35 -1.89 -4.52
N ASP A 99 24.12 -3.21 -4.52
CA ASP A 99 22.78 -3.77 -4.64
C ASP A 99 21.89 -3.37 -3.45
N ARG A 100 22.48 -3.20 -2.26
CA ARG A 100 21.78 -2.63 -1.10
C ARG A 100 21.27 -1.22 -1.41
N GLU A 101 22.15 -0.34 -1.89
CA GLU A 101 21.79 1.05 -2.20
C GLU A 101 20.74 1.13 -3.32
N ARG A 102 20.84 0.28 -4.35
CA ARG A 102 19.85 0.19 -5.43
C ARG A 102 18.48 -0.25 -4.89
N LEU A 103 18.45 -1.26 -4.01
CA LEU A 103 17.22 -1.70 -3.35
C LEU A 103 16.61 -0.58 -2.50
N GLU A 104 17.41 0.08 -1.68
CA GLU A 104 16.97 1.18 -0.82
C GLU A 104 16.42 2.36 -1.65
N ARG A 105 17.11 2.76 -2.72
CA ARG A 105 16.63 3.79 -3.68
C ARG A 105 15.31 3.40 -4.35
N SER A 106 15.19 2.14 -4.76
CA SER A 106 13.96 1.67 -5.41
C SER A 106 12.77 1.63 -4.45
N CYS A 107 12.98 1.14 -3.22
CA CYS A 107 11.94 1.12 -2.19
C CYS A 107 11.53 2.54 -1.75
N PHE A 108 12.51 3.46 -1.62
CA PHE A 108 12.24 4.86 -1.31
C PHE A 108 11.39 5.51 -2.41
N LEU A 109 11.76 5.32 -3.68
CA LEU A 109 11.04 5.87 -4.82
C LEU A 109 9.62 5.28 -4.92
N ALA A 110 9.47 3.97 -4.70
CA ALA A 110 8.17 3.30 -4.66
C ALA A 110 7.30 3.78 -3.48
N ALA A 111 7.89 4.09 -2.32
CA ALA A 111 7.16 4.67 -1.19
C ALA A 111 6.77 6.14 -1.47
N ALA A 112 7.68 6.93 -2.05
CA ALA A 112 7.43 8.32 -2.40
C ALA A 112 6.36 8.47 -3.50
N SER A 113 6.25 7.46 -4.39
CA SER A 113 5.21 7.42 -5.43
C SER A 113 3.80 7.10 -4.90
N ASN A 114 3.65 6.87 -3.59
CA ASN A 114 2.34 6.70 -2.95
C ASN A 114 1.57 8.03 -2.89
N VAL A 115 1.27 8.55 -4.05
CA VAL A 115 0.56 9.81 -4.29
C VAL A 115 -0.82 9.54 -4.87
N ALA A 116 -1.71 10.51 -4.78
CA ALA A 116 -2.99 10.41 -5.47
C ALA A 116 -2.78 10.44 -7.00
N PRO A 117 -3.59 9.70 -7.78
CA PRO A 117 -3.60 9.81 -9.22
C PRO A 117 -3.82 11.24 -9.69
N LEU A 118 -3.37 11.52 -10.91
CA LEU A 118 -3.60 12.82 -11.57
C LEU A 118 -5.09 13.17 -11.52
N ASN A 119 -5.39 14.40 -11.08
CA ASN A 119 -6.76 14.92 -10.97
C ASN A 119 -7.67 14.20 -9.94
N SER A 120 -7.12 13.42 -9.01
CA SER A 120 -7.90 12.85 -7.92
C SER A 120 -8.37 13.94 -6.95
N PRO A 121 -9.60 13.83 -6.40
CA PRO A 121 -10.12 14.78 -5.40
C PRO A 121 -9.31 14.88 -4.11
N SER A 122 -8.46 13.92 -3.82
CA SER A 122 -7.60 13.90 -2.64
C SER A 122 -6.45 14.91 -2.68
N GLY A 123 -6.23 15.61 -3.79
CA GLY A 123 -5.54 16.91 -3.91
C GLY A 123 -4.11 17.04 -3.41
N ALA A 124 -3.55 16.03 -2.80
CA ALA A 124 -2.22 16.09 -2.21
C ALA A 124 -1.24 15.31 -3.09
N SER A 125 -0.09 15.91 -3.34
CA SER A 125 1.08 15.36 -4.02
C SER A 125 0.81 14.66 -5.38
N THR A 126 1.58 15.06 -6.35
CA THR A 126 1.55 14.52 -7.71
C THR A 126 2.86 13.79 -7.99
N PHE A 127 2.93 13.08 -9.11
CA PHE A 127 4.19 12.51 -9.62
C PHE A 127 5.28 13.57 -9.90
N GLU A 128 4.97 14.88 -9.86
CA GLU A 128 5.99 15.95 -9.95
C GLU A 128 6.98 15.87 -8.77
N GLU A 129 6.54 15.48 -7.58
CA GLU A 129 7.46 15.26 -6.46
C GLU A 129 8.46 14.14 -6.75
N ILE A 130 8.02 13.08 -7.45
CA ILE A 130 8.91 12.00 -7.88
C ILE A 130 9.98 12.52 -8.83
N LYS A 131 9.59 13.38 -9.76
CA LYS A 131 10.51 14.04 -10.68
C LYS A 131 11.53 14.90 -9.92
N GLU A 132 11.08 15.65 -8.91
CA GLU A 132 11.97 16.45 -8.07
C GLU A 132 12.95 15.59 -7.26
N ILE A 133 12.49 14.45 -6.71
CA ILE A 133 13.35 13.50 -5.99
C ILE A 133 14.45 12.97 -6.92
N ILE A 134 14.07 12.57 -8.13
CA ILE A 134 15.01 12.06 -9.13
C ILE A 134 16.01 13.16 -9.54
N ASP A 135 15.55 14.38 -9.82
CA ASP A 135 16.38 15.48 -10.32
C ASP A 135 17.37 16.01 -9.29
N ARG A 136 17.02 15.95 -8.01
CA ARG A 136 17.88 16.42 -6.90
C ARG A 136 18.76 15.35 -6.30
N ASP A 137 18.72 14.10 -6.82
CA ASP A 137 19.29 12.92 -6.16
C ASP A 137 18.85 12.86 -4.67
N GLY A 138 17.57 13.15 -4.45
CA GLY A 138 16.95 13.32 -3.14
C GLY A 138 16.77 12.01 -2.40
N PHE A 139 17.82 11.18 -2.31
CA PHE A 139 17.80 9.97 -1.51
C PHE A 139 18.01 10.31 -0.04
N ALA A 140 16.95 10.19 0.75
CA ALA A 140 17.09 10.12 2.19
C ALA A 140 17.33 8.65 2.58
N PRO A 141 18.44 8.34 3.27
CA PRO A 141 18.64 6.98 3.78
C PRO A 141 17.48 6.65 4.71
N VAL A 142 16.66 5.73 4.26
CA VAL A 142 15.52 5.26 5.03
C VAL A 142 16.05 4.44 6.19
N LYS A 143 15.48 4.60 7.38
CA LYS A 143 15.79 3.74 8.53
C LYS A 143 15.21 2.34 8.30
N THR A 144 15.70 1.66 7.24
CA THR A 144 15.17 0.38 6.76
C THR A 144 15.57 -0.80 7.65
N GLY A 145 16.31 -0.54 8.71
CA GLY A 145 16.93 -1.63 9.46
C GLY A 145 17.82 -2.48 8.53
N ASP A 146 17.58 -3.77 8.47
CA ASP A 146 18.31 -4.66 7.56
C ASP A 146 17.39 -5.19 6.44
N LEU A 147 16.73 -4.28 5.73
CA LEU A 147 15.84 -4.61 4.60
C LEU A 147 16.55 -5.51 3.57
N TYR A 148 17.76 -5.16 3.19
CA TYR A 148 18.54 -5.92 2.22
C TYR A 148 18.73 -7.37 2.66
N ARG A 149 19.03 -7.58 3.95
CA ARG A 149 19.16 -8.92 4.52
C ARG A 149 17.82 -9.65 4.56
N ALA A 150 16.75 -8.98 5.00
CA ALA A 150 15.42 -9.57 5.03
C ALA A 150 14.97 -10.06 3.63
N VAL A 151 15.26 -9.30 2.58
CA VAL A 151 15.00 -9.70 1.19
C VAL A 151 15.87 -10.88 0.77
N ARG A 152 17.17 -10.86 1.09
CA ARG A 152 18.09 -11.94 0.73
C ARG A 152 17.79 -13.28 1.39
N ASP A 153 17.30 -13.21 2.63
CA ASP A 153 17.00 -14.41 3.42
C ASP A 153 15.60 -14.98 3.10
N ALA A 154 14.75 -14.20 2.41
CA ALA A 154 13.42 -14.63 1.98
C ALA A 154 13.49 -15.54 0.74
N GLY A 155 12.77 -16.65 0.75
CA GLY A 155 12.52 -17.47 -0.44
C GLY A 155 11.26 -17.05 -1.20
N ARG A 156 10.24 -16.57 -0.49
CA ARG A 156 8.92 -16.17 -1.02
C ARG A 156 8.49 -14.84 -0.45
N ILE A 157 8.20 -13.90 -1.35
CA ILE A 157 7.74 -12.55 -1.01
C ILE A 157 6.29 -12.39 -1.49
N LEU A 158 5.42 -11.93 -0.59
CA LEU A 158 4.09 -11.44 -0.93
C LEU A 158 4.17 -9.93 -1.08
N TYR A 159 4.02 -9.42 -2.31
CA TYR A 159 4.04 -8.00 -2.62
C TYR A 159 2.62 -7.48 -2.85
N ILE A 160 2.14 -6.60 -1.98
CA ILE A 160 0.77 -6.07 -2.03
C ILE A 160 0.83 -4.63 -2.55
N THR A 161 0.22 -4.41 -3.72
CA THR A 161 0.21 -3.11 -4.41
C THR A 161 -0.81 -2.14 -3.80
N ASP A 162 -0.68 -0.87 -4.14
CA ASP A 162 -1.66 0.19 -3.84
C ASP A 162 -2.20 0.77 -5.15
N ASN A 163 -1.79 1.94 -5.61
CA ASN A 163 -2.44 2.65 -6.70
C ASN A 163 -1.91 2.32 -8.10
N ALA A 164 -2.77 2.51 -9.11
CA ALA A 164 -2.37 2.60 -10.51
C ALA A 164 -1.36 3.76 -10.72
N GLY A 165 -0.49 3.64 -11.72
CA GLY A 165 0.65 4.53 -11.90
C GLY A 165 1.78 4.23 -10.91
N GLU A 166 1.50 4.22 -9.61
CA GLU A 166 2.45 3.85 -8.55
C GLU A 166 3.04 2.44 -8.79
N ILE A 167 2.22 1.48 -9.22
CA ILE A 167 2.65 0.11 -9.55
C ILE A 167 3.76 0.07 -10.62
N GLY A 168 3.92 1.11 -11.43
CA GLY A 168 5.04 1.25 -12.34
C GLY A 168 6.38 1.39 -11.61
N PHE A 169 6.43 2.11 -10.49
CA PHE A 169 7.63 2.19 -9.65
C PHE A 169 7.84 0.90 -8.86
N ASP A 170 6.76 0.21 -8.48
CA ASP A 170 6.83 -1.12 -7.88
C ASP A 170 7.48 -2.13 -8.82
N SER A 171 7.27 -2.01 -10.15
CA SER A 171 7.91 -2.88 -11.13
C SER A 171 9.44 -2.83 -11.05
N LEU A 172 10.02 -1.67 -10.74
CA LEU A 172 11.47 -1.50 -10.57
C LEU A 172 11.98 -2.19 -9.28
N VAL A 173 11.17 -2.19 -8.21
CA VAL A 173 11.47 -2.95 -6.99
C VAL A 173 11.42 -4.44 -7.29
N ILE A 174 10.34 -4.92 -7.93
CA ILE A 174 10.13 -6.33 -8.25
C ILE A 174 11.25 -6.88 -9.15
N ASP A 175 11.71 -6.10 -10.12
CA ASP A 175 12.86 -6.43 -10.95
C ASP A 175 14.15 -6.68 -10.14
N LEU A 176 14.39 -5.86 -9.11
CA LEU A 176 15.53 -6.05 -8.20
C LEU A 176 15.34 -7.27 -7.30
N LEU A 177 14.15 -7.46 -6.73
CA LEU A 177 13.83 -8.62 -5.90
C LEU A 177 14.10 -9.93 -6.66
N ARG A 178 13.65 -10.04 -7.91
CA ARG A 178 13.89 -11.22 -8.76
C ARG A 178 15.38 -11.49 -8.98
N ARG A 179 16.18 -10.44 -9.22
CA ARG A 179 17.63 -10.60 -9.37
C ARG A 179 18.31 -11.06 -8.10
N MET A 180 17.73 -10.77 -6.93
CA MET A 180 18.22 -11.21 -5.63
C MET A 180 17.82 -12.65 -5.29
N GLY A 181 16.84 -13.23 -5.99
CA GLY A 181 16.50 -14.66 -5.94
C GLY A 181 15.14 -15.06 -5.36
N PRO A 182 14.45 -14.26 -4.51
CA PRO A 182 13.15 -14.67 -4.00
C PRO A 182 12.08 -14.75 -5.09
N ARG A 183 11.11 -15.65 -4.89
CA ARG A 183 9.89 -15.68 -5.69
C ARG A 183 8.93 -14.61 -5.22
N VAL A 184 8.35 -13.86 -6.16
CA VAL A 184 7.43 -12.76 -5.86
C VAL A 184 6.02 -13.12 -6.30
N THR A 185 5.09 -13.19 -5.33
CA THR A 185 3.66 -13.20 -5.61
C THR A 185 3.12 -11.78 -5.45
N LEU A 186 2.59 -11.23 -6.54
CA LEU A 186 2.03 -9.89 -6.60
C LEU A 186 0.53 -9.95 -6.28
N VAL A 187 0.06 -9.08 -5.40
CA VAL A 187 -1.36 -8.91 -5.10
C VAL A 187 -1.86 -7.61 -5.70
N VAL A 188 -2.90 -7.71 -6.54
CA VAL A 188 -3.62 -6.57 -7.12
C VAL A 188 -5.10 -6.65 -6.74
N LYS A 189 -5.87 -5.59 -6.97
CA LYS A 189 -7.32 -5.63 -6.74
C LYS A 189 -8.02 -6.51 -7.80
N GLU A 190 -9.05 -7.21 -7.37
CA GLU A 190 -9.85 -8.06 -8.26
C GLU A 190 -10.67 -7.26 -9.26
N ARG A 191 -11.14 -6.09 -8.84
CA ARG A 191 -11.93 -5.14 -9.64
C ARG A 191 -11.58 -3.71 -9.27
N THR A 192 -12.08 -2.76 -10.02
CA THR A 192 -11.88 -1.33 -9.73
C THR A 192 -12.28 -1.00 -8.29
N PHE A 193 -11.30 -0.52 -7.55
CA PHE A 193 -11.39 -0.10 -6.16
C PHE A 193 -10.80 1.31 -6.06
N PHE A 194 -11.56 2.28 -6.57
CA PHE A 194 -11.09 3.62 -6.87
C PHE A 194 -9.80 3.60 -7.71
N GLU A 195 -8.77 4.27 -7.26
CA GLU A 195 -7.47 4.39 -7.94
C GLU A 195 -6.55 3.17 -7.81
N ASP A 196 -6.90 2.17 -7.00
CA ASP A 196 -6.03 1.03 -6.72
C ASP A 196 -5.73 0.19 -7.98
N ALA A 197 -4.54 -0.40 -8.01
CA ALA A 197 -4.06 -1.18 -9.14
C ALA A 197 -4.80 -2.51 -9.29
N THR A 198 -5.23 -2.81 -10.51
CA THR A 198 -5.85 -4.06 -10.94
C THR A 198 -4.90 -4.88 -11.81
N LEU A 199 -5.36 -6.03 -12.31
CA LEU A 199 -4.58 -6.86 -13.23
C LEU A 199 -4.17 -6.09 -14.50
N GLU A 200 -5.06 -5.26 -15.04
CA GLU A 200 -4.79 -4.49 -16.25
C GLU A 200 -3.62 -3.51 -16.05
N ASP A 201 -3.54 -2.90 -14.87
CA ASP A 201 -2.43 -2.01 -14.52
C ASP A 201 -1.12 -2.79 -14.38
N ALA A 202 -1.16 -3.98 -13.79
CA ALA A 202 0.01 -4.85 -13.69
C ALA A 202 0.51 -5.28 -15.07
N LEU A 203 -0.40 -5.67 -15.97
CA LEU A 203 -0.08 -6.04 -17.36
C LEU A 203 0.49 -4.86 -18.14
N PHE A 204 -0.05 -3.64 -17.93
CA PHE A 204 0.44 -2.43 -18.57
C PHE A 204 1.94 -2.18 -18.28
N PHE A 205 2.42 -2.54 -17.10
CA PHE A 205 3.84 -2.42 -16.71
C PHE A 205 4.64 -3.71 -16.90
N GLY A 206 4.09 -4.76 -17.51
CA GLY A 206 4.79 -6.02 -17.80
C GLY A 206 5.05 -6.88 -16.57
N LEU A 207 4.25 -6.71 -15.50
CA LEU A 207 4.44 -7.46 -14.27
C LEU A 207 4.00 -8.93 -14.36
N ASP A 208 3.29 -9.34 -15.40
CA ASP A 208 3.05 -10.73 -15.75
C ASP A 208 4.35 -11.47 -16.11
N GLN A 209 5.39 -10.74 -16.55
CA GLN A 209 6.75 -11.26 -16.78
C GLN A 209 7.67 -10.93 -15.59
N GLY A 210 7.31 -9.93 -14.80
CA GLY A 210 8.07 -9.41 -13.66
C GLY A 210 7.86 -10.22 -12.37
N ALA A 211 6.64 -10.66 -12.06
CA ALA A 211 6.32 -11.48 -10.90
C ALA A 211 6.20 -12.97 -11.26
N ASP A 212 6.46 -13.85 -10.28
CA ASP A 212 6.27 -15.30 -10.48
C ASP A 212 4.78 -15.70 -10.51
N ARG A 213 3.96 -14.92 -9.81
CA ARG A 213 2.51 -15.11 -9.74
C ARG A 213 1.82 -13.78 -9.50
N ILE A 214 0.66 -13.56 -10.14
CA ILE A 214 -0.25 -12.46 -9.81
C ILE A 214 -1.53 -13.06 -9.25
N VAL A 215 -1.97 -12.56 -8.10
CA VAL A 215 -3.22 -12.94 -7.45
C VAL A 215 -4.09 -11.71 -7.23
N ARG A 216 -5.40 -11.92 -7.12
CA ARG A 216 -6.36 -10.83 -6.97
C ARG A 216 -7.02 -10.89 -5.61
N ALA A 217 -7.10 -9.75 -4.94
CA ALA A 217 -7.75 -9.61 -3.63
C ALA A 217 -8.93 -8.63 -3.71
N GLU A 218 -9.99 -8.96 -3.00
CA GLU A 218 -11.13 -8.08 -2.84
C GLU A 218 -10.83 -7.03 -1.74
N GLY A 219 -10.71 -5.75 -2.11
CA GLY A 219 -10.40 -4.67 -1.20
C GLY A 219 -8.99 -4.70 -0.59
N PHE A 220 -8.83 -4.16 0.61
CA PHE A 220 -7.54 -4.18 1.31
C PHE A 220 -7.22 -5.56 1.87
N PHE A 221 -5.95 -5.95 1.80
CA PHE A 221 -5.49 -7.26 2.20
C PHE A 221 -5.39 -7.38 3.73
N ALA A 222 -6.52 -7.70 4.37
CA ALA A 222 -6.57 -8.09 5.78
C ALA A 222 -6.50 -9.62 5.87
N PRO A 223 -5.44 -10.24 6.43
CA PRO A 223 -5.20 -11.69 6.29
C PRO A 223 -6.35 -12.58 6.77
N ARG A 224 -7.00 -12.19 7.86
CA ARG A 224 -8.13 -12.95 8.44
C ARG A 224 -9.40 -12.88 7.60
N ALA A 225 -9.54 -11.83 6.78
CA ALA A 225 -10.70 -11.62 5.93
C ALA A 225 -10.53 -12.19 4.51
N GLN A 226 -9.32 -12.68 4.15
CA GLN A 226 -9.07 -13.23 2.83
C GLN A 226 -9.63 -14.65 2.68
N PRO A 227 -10.03 -15.07 1.46
CA PRO A 227 -10.37 -16.45 1.14
C PRO A 227 -9.19 -17.39 1.39
N GLY A 228 -9.47 -18.71 1.44
CA GLY A 228 -8.52 -19.74 1.89
C GLY A 228 -7.21 -19.75 1.12
N ASP A 229 -7.28 -19.64 -0.21
CA ASP A 229 -6.11 -19.63 -1.11
C ASP A 229 -5.19 -18.42 -0.90
N LEU A 230 -5.75 -17.22 -0.72
CA LEU A 230 -4.96 -16.04 -0.41
C LEU A 230 -4.37 -16.09 0.99
N ARG A 231 -5.08 -16.68 1.94
CA ARG A 231 -4.58 -16.90 3.30
C ARG A 231 -3.44 -17.92 3.32
N GLU A 232 -3.52 -18.96 2.51
CA GLU A 232 -2.44 -19.93 2.34
C GLU A 232 -1.18 -19.26 1.76
N ILE A 233 -1.31 -18.49 0.68
CA ILE A 233 -0.21 -17.70 0.10
C ILE A 233 0.43 -16.78 1.15
N PHE A 234 -0.40 -16.07 1.93
CA PHE A 234 0.10 -15.23 3.02
C PHE A 234 0.87 -16.05 4.07
N THR A 235 0.34 -17.21 4.45
CA THR A 235 0.95 -18.09 5.45
C THR A 235 2.28 -18.66 4.95
N GLU A 236 2.39 -18.98 3.68
CA GLU A 236 3.59 -19.52 3.07
C GLU A 236 4.68 -18.48 2.75
N SER A 237 4.36 -17.20 2.76
CA SER A 237 5.33 -16.14 2.48
C SER A 237 6.31 -15.94 3.64
N ASP A 238 7.58 -15.72 3.31
CA ASP A 238 8.66 -15.48 4.28
C ASP A 238 8.77 -13.99 4.62
N LEU A 239 8.42 -13.12 3.65
CA LEU A 239 8.45 -11.67 3.78
C LEU A 239 7.21 -11.07 3.11
N ILE A 240 6.60 -10.08 3.75
CA ILE A 240 5.50 -9.32 3.19
C ILE A 240 6.00 -7.93 2.83
N ILE A 241 5.67 -7.43 1.65
CA ILE A 241 5.90 -6.05 1.26
C ILE A 241 4.54 -5.42 0.97
N GLY A 242 4.17 -4.42 1.77
CA GLY A 242 2.88 -3.74 1.67
C GLY A 242 3.03 -2.29 1.24
N LYS A 243 2.27 -1.90 0.20
CA LYS A 243 2.23 -0.55 -0.33
C LYS A 243 1.02 0.22 0.19
N GLY A 244 1.26 1.50 0.52
CA GLY A 244 0.23 2.47 0.83
C GLY A 244 -0.36 2.39 2.23
N THR A 245 -1.14 3.41 2.57
CA THR A 245 -1.74 3.58 3.90
C THR A 245 -2.79 2.53 4.20
N GLY A 246 -3.63 2.17 3.23
CA GLY A 246 -4.68 1.17 3.42
C GLY A 246 -4.12 -0.23 3.71
N THR A 247 -3.02 -0.62 3.05
CA THR A 247 -2.33 -1.88 3.34
C THR A 247 -1.65 -1.83 4.71
N TYR A 248 -1.05 -0.70 5.10
CA TYR A 248 -0.52 -0.50 6.45
C TYR A 248 -1.62 -0.66 7.51
N GLU A 249 -2.78 -0.05 7.32
CA GLU A 249 -3.94 -0.15 8.22
C GLU A 249 -4.47 -1.59 8.34
N ALA A 250 -4.45 -2.34 7.25
CA ALA A 250 -4.92 -3.72 7.20
C ALA A 250 -3.95 -4.71 7.86
N LEU A 251 -2.63 -4.50 7.70
CA LEU A 251 -1.61 -5.47 8.09
C LEU A 251 -0.89 -5.14 9.39
N SER A 252 -0.76 -3.86 9.78
CA SER A 252 -0.04 -3.48 10.99
C SER A 252 -0.65 -4.13 12.23
N GLY A 253 0.14 -4.99 12.90
CA GLY A 253 -0.31 -5.84 14.00
C GLY A 253 -1.10 -7.10 13.61
N GLU A 254 -1.24 -7.40 12.32
CA GLU A 254 -1.94 -8.58 11.79
C GLU A 254 -1.05 -9.51 10.95
N THR A 255 0.27 -9.26 10.94
CA THR A 255 1.24 -10.02 10.13
C THR A 255 1.50 -11.44 10.67
N GLY A 256 0.99 -11.77 11.84
CA GLY A 256 1.21 -13.09 12.46
C GLY A 256 2.68 -13.33 12.82
N GLY A 257 3.43 -12.28 13.15
CA GLY A 257 4.85 -12.36 13.48
C GLY A 257 5.78 -12.46 12.25
N LYS A 258 5.26 -12.32 11.04
CA LYS A 258 6.08 -12.35 9.82
C LYS A 258 6.82 -11.04 9.61
N PRO A 259 8.10 -11.07 9.18
CA PRO A 259 8.78 -9.87 8.71
C PRO A 259 7.96 -9.17 7.64
N SER A 260 7.79 -7.86 7.78
CA SER A 260 6.96 -7.08 6.87
C SER A 260 7.60 -5.74 6.57
N VAL A 261 7.61 -5.34 5.30
CA VAL A 261 8.11 -4.04 4.85
C VAL A 261 6.90 -3.19 4.45
N PHE A 262 6.76 -2.04 5.08
CA PHE A 262 5.74 -1.06 4.71
C PHE A 262 6.37 0.09 3.95
N MET A 263 5.82 0.40 2.78
CA MET A 263 6.26 1.47 1.90
C MET A 263 5.09 2.41 1.62
N LEU A 264 5.12 3.61 2.22
CA LEU A 264 4.01 4.56 2.10
C LEU A 264 4.46 6.01 2.26
N LYS A 265 3.64 6.93 1.77
CA LYS A 265 3.66 8.33 2.16
C LYS A 265 2.62 8.54 3.26
N VAL A 266 3.02 9.16 4.36
CA VAL A 266 2.16 9.35 5.53
C VAL A 266 1.09 10.40 5.23
N LYS A 267 -0.19 10.00 5.23
CA LYS A 267 -1.32 10.85 4.83
C LYS A 267 -2.20 11.31 5.99
N CYS A 268 -2.01 10.75 7.20
CA CYS A 268 -2.87 11.08 8.36
C CYS A 268 -2.12 11.10 9.69
N GLY A 269 -2.72 11.77 10.68
CA GLY A 269 -2.18 11.90 12.04
C GLY A 269 -1.98 10.57 12.76
N PRO A 270 -2.94 9.63 12.75
CA PRO A 270 -2.77 8.33 13.38
C PRO A 270 -1.53 7.56 12.92
N ILE A 271 -1.28 7.49 11.61
CA ILE A 271 -0.08 6.83 11.09
C ILE A 271 1.19 7.62 11.44
N ALA A 272 1.15 8.96 11.37
CA ALA A 272 2.27 9.80 11.76
C ALA A 272 2.70 9.53 13.22
N ARG A 273 1.73 9.44 14.13
CA ARG A 273 1.98 9.10 15.53
C ARG A 273 2.51 7.68 15.71
N ALA A 274 1.92 6.70 15.03
CA ALA A 274 2.34 5.29 15.12
C ALA A 274 3.77 5.08 14.64
N GLU A 275 4.21 5.85 13.62
CA GLU A 275 5.55 5.74 13.04
C GLU A 275 6.57 6.74 13.62
N GLY A 276 6.13 7.70 14.46
CA GLY A 276 6.99 8.73 15.03
C GLY A 276 7.57 9.68 13.97
N VAL A 277 6.78 10.01 12.96
CA VAL A 277 7.14 10.87 11.83
C VAL A 277 6.09 11.96 11.60
N SER A 278 6.31 12.82 10.63
CA SER A 278 5.36 13.87 10.24
C SER A 278 4.44 13.41 9.11
N GLN A 279 3.26 14.01 9.04
CA GLN A 279 2.39 13.85 7.87
C GLN A 279 3.09 14.45 6.65
N GLY A 280 3.08 13.69 5.53
CA GLY A 280 3.83 14.00 4.32
C GLY A 280 5.15 13.24 4.18
N ASP A 281 5.71 12.72 5.27
CA ASP A 281 6.95 11.95 5.23
C ASP A 281 6.80 10.64 4.44
N VAL A 282 7.90 10.23 3.82
CA VAL A 282 8.04 8.93 3.15
C VAL A 282 8.58 7.91 4.13
N VAL A 283 7.88 6.80 4.26
CA VAL A 283 8.26 5.69 5.16
C VAL A 283 8.56 4.44 4.35
N VAL A 284 9.74 3.86 4.61
CA VAL A 284 10.08 2.48 4.27
C VAL A 284 10.53 1.82 5.57
N LYS A 285 9.69 0.98 6.15
CA LYS A 285 9.93 0.39 7.46
C LYS A 285 9.91 -1.13 7.38
N LEU A 286 10.96 -1.76 7.89
CA LEU A 286 10.97 -3.19 8.18
C LEU A 286 10.44 -3.41 9.60
N ASP A 287 9.27 -4.05 9.70
CA ASP A 287 8.74 -4.63 10.92
C ASP A 287 9.21 -6.10 10.98
N ARG A 288 9.97 -6.45 11.99
CA ARG A 288 10.54 -7.81 12.11
C ARG A 288 9.55 -8.83 12.64
N GLY A 289 8.34 -8.41 12.99
CA GLY A 289 7.31 -9.31 13.49
C GLY A 289 7.71 -9.97 14.80
N GLU A 290 8.17 -9.20 15.78
CA GLU A 290 8.45 -9.74 17.10
C GLU A 290 7.19 -10.42 17.64
N LEU A 291 7.23 -11.75 17.67
CA LEU A 291 6.39 -12.52 18.58
C LEU A 291 6.73 -11.95 19.97
N GLY A 292 5.76 -11.31 20.63
CA GLY A 292 5.96 -10.70 21.94
C GLY A 292 6.64 -11.68 22.90
N LEU A 293 7.95 -11.66 22.90
CA LEU A 293 8.75 -12.17 24.00
C LEU A 293 8.59 -11.11 25.08
N THR A 294 7.63 -11.34 25.98
CA THR A 294 7.68 -10.76 27.32
C THR A 294 9.10 -11.06 27.82
N GLU A 295 9.93 -10.03 27.98
CA GLU A 295 11.12 -10.11 28.78
C GLU A 295 10.69 -10.64 30.15
N THR A 296 10.96 -11.90 30.41
CA THR A 296 10.99 -12.41 31.76
C THR A 296 12.19 -11.74 32.41
N GLU A 297 11.95 -10.70 33.21
CA GLU A 297 12.92 -10.20 34.17
C GLU A 297 13.36 -11.40 35.01
N ASP A 298 14.55 -11.89 34.73
CA ASP A 298 15.29 -12.76 35.65
C ASP A 298 15.67 -11.92 36.86
N ILE A 299 14.75 -11.90 37.83
CA ILE A 299 15.07 -11.48 39.20
C ILE A 299 15.87 -12.63 39.82
N HIS A 300 17.17 -12.66 39.60
CA HIS A 300 18.06 -13.38 40.46
C HIS A 300 18.38 -12.49 41.68
N GLY A 301 17.60 -12.73 42.73
CA GLY A 301 17.97 -12.32 44.05
C GLY A 301 19.23 -13.06 44.50
N GLU A 302 20.26 -12.31 44.78
CA GLU A 302 21.39 -12.78 45.62
C GLU A 302 21.03 -12.49 47.07
N THR A 303 21.08 -13.54 47.86
CA THR A 303 21.07 -13.59 49.32
C THR A 303 22.40 -13.09 49.89
#